data_beccf7346c8a3ade6d3ee78d79385b19
#
_entry.id   beccf7346c8a3ade6d3ee78d79385b19
#
_cell.length_a   1.000
_cell.length_b   1.000
_cell.length_c   1.000
_cell.angle_alpha   90.00
_cell.angle_beta   90.00
_cell.angle_gamma   90.00
#
_symmetry.space_group_name_H-M   'P 1'
#
loop_
_entity.id
_entity.type
_entity.pdbx_description
1 polymer ?
#
loop_
_entity_poly.entity_id
_entity_poly.type
_entity_poly.pdbx_seq_one_letter_code
_entity_poly.pdbx_strand_id
1 'polypeptide(L)'
;MPIMLEDYQKNFLELAIECQALRFGSFKLKSGRESPYFFNLGLFNTGKLLSNLATAYAIAIIQSDLKFDVIFGPAYKGIPLAAIVCVKLAEIGGSKFQNIQYAFNRKEAKDHGEGGIIVGSALENKRILIIDDVMTAGTAINEAFKIISNAKGQVVGSIIALDRQEVVSTDDKEGLSATQTVSKKYGIPVLSIVSLIHIITYLEGRITAEEKSKIEQYLQTYGASA
;
A
#
# COMPACT_ATOMS: atom_id res chain seq x y z
N MET A 1 -22.62 -7.17 8.03
CA MET A 1 -22.50 -6.07 9.02
C MET A 1 -21.88 -4.88 8.32
N PRO A 2 -22.32 -3.64 8.55
CA PRO A 2 -21.63 -2.48 8.00
C PRO A 2 -20.18 -2.47 8.51
N ILE A 3 -19.24 -2.23 7.61
CA ILE A 3 -17.81 -2.12 7.96
C ILE A 3 -17.65 -0.81 8.74
N MET A 4 -17.17 -0.89 9.98
CA MET A 4 -16.87 0.30 10.78
C MET A 4 -15.44 0.77 10.46
N LEU A 5 -15.33 2.02 10.01
CA LEU A 5 -14.04 2.68 9.81
C LEU A 5 -13.44 3.09 11.16
N GLU A 6 -12.17 2.79 11.36
CA GLU A 6 -11.41 3.31 12.48
C GLU A 6 -11.02 4.79 12.25
N ASP A 7 -10.67 5.49 13.33
CA ASP A 7 -10.42 6.93 13.25
C ASP A 7 -9.22 7.28 12.36
N TYR A 8 -8.17 6.46 12.35
CA TYR A 8 -7.02 6.67 11.46
C TYR A 8 -7.38 6.48 9.98
N GLN A 9 -8.32 5.57 9.67
CA GLN A 9 -8.83 5.35 8.31
C GLN A 9 -9.69 6.52 7.83
N LYS A 10 -10.57 7.02 8.70
CA LYS A 10 -11.38 8.21 8.42
C LYS A 10 -10.51 9.43 8.16
N ASN A 11 -9.53 9.68 9.03
CA ASN A 11 -8.57 10.79 8.88
C ASN A 11 -7.74 10.66 7.59
N PHE A 12 -7.29 9.46 7.25
CA PHE A 12 -6.58 9.22 5.99
C PHE A 12 -7.43 9.55 4.77
N LEU A 13 -8.71 9.09 4.74
CA LEU A 13 -9.63 9.36 3.63
C LEU A 13 -9.99 10.83 3.53
N GLU A 14 -10.21 11.52 4.65
CA GLU A 14 -10.48 12.95 4.70
C GLU A 14 -9.34 13.75 4.10
N LEU A 15 -8.10 13.51 4.53
CA LEU A 15 -6.91 14.16 3.99
C LEU A 15 -6.66 13.80 2.52
N ALA A 16 -6.94 12.55 2.11
CA ALA A 16 -6.81 12.13 0.72
C ALA A 16 -7.76 12.88 -0.21
N ILE A 17 -8.99 13.16 0.25
CA ILE A 17 -9.97 13.97 -0.49
C ILE A 17 -9.56 15.45 -0.47
N GLU A 18 -9.18 15.98 0.69
CA GLU A 18 -8.78 17.38 0.89
C GLU A 18 -7.60 17.77 -0.01
N CYS A 19 -6.55 16.93 -0.08
CA CYS A 19 -5.38 17.14 -0.94
C CYS A 19 -5.57 16.64 -2.37
N GLN A 20 -6.79 16.19 -2.73
CA GLN A 20 -7.12 15.64 -4.05
C GLN A 20 -6.32 14.39 -4.46
N ALA A 21 -5.73 13.70 -3.52
CA ALA A 21 -5.12 12.40 -3.75
C ALA A 21 -6.17 11.32 -4.10
N LEU A 22 -7.36 11.43 -3.52
CA LEU A 22 -8.55 10.65 -3.87
C LEU A 22 -9.57 11.57 -4.52
N ARG A 23 -9.92 11.31 -5.78
CA ARG A 23 -10.89 12.09 -6.56
C ARG A 23 -11.94 11.19 -7.15
N PHE A 24 -13.17 11.71 -7.28
CA PHE A 24 -14.30 11.04 -7.91
C PHE A 24 -14.63 11.67 -9.26
N GLY A 25 -15.10 10.89 -10.22
CA GLY A 25 -15.37 11.31 -11.59
C GLY A 25 -15.20 10.15 -12.56
N SER A 26 -14.82 10.43 -13.80
CA SER A 26 -14.51 9.43 -14.81
C SER A 26 -13.02 9.52 -15.18
N PHE A 27 -12.26 8.44 -14.94
CA PHE A 27 -10.83 8.39 -15.15
C PHE A 27 -10.42 7.16 -15.95
N LYS A 28 -9.76 7.38 -17.09
CA LYS A 28 -9.19 6.28 -17.87
C LYS A 28 -7.90 5.80 -17.23
N LEU A 29 -7.89 4.56 -16.75
CA LEU A 29 -6.73 3.92 -16.15
C LEU A 29 -5.75 3.40 -17.22
N LYS A 30 -4.51 3.08 -16.82
CA LYS A 30 -3.50 2.45 -17.71
C LYS A 30 -3.95 1.11 -18.27
N SER A 31 -4.83 0.41 -17.57
CA SER A 31 -5.47 -0.82 -18.04
C SER A 31 -6.51 -0.62 -19.14
N GLY A 32 -6.84 0.63 -19.48
CA GLY A 32 -7.92 0.99 -20.42
C GLY A 32 -9.30 1.08 -19.76
N ARG A 33 -9.45 0.65 -18.51
CA ARG A 33 -10.72 0.71 -17.77
C ARG A 33 -11.08 2.16 -17.46
N GLU A 34 -12.37 2.47 -17.46
CA GLU A 34 -12.92 3.74 -16.99
C GLU A 34 -13.31 3.57 -15.52
N SER A 35 -12.58 4.25 -14.62
CA SER A 35 -12.77 4.15 -13.18
C SER A 35 -13.56 5.36 -12.65
N PRO A 36 -14.53 5.17 -11.72
CA PRO A 36 -15.28 6.27 -11.11
C PRO A 36 -14.46 7.02 -10.05
N TYR A 37 -13.24 6.61 -9.78
CA TYR A 37 -12.32 7.28 -8.86
C TYR A 37 -10.87 7.17 -9.34
N PHE A 38 -10.05 8.10 -8.86
CA PHE A 38 -8.61 8.11 -9.11
C PHE A 38 -7.87 8.36 -7.80
N PHE A 39 -6.80 7.59 -7.56
CA PHE A 39 -5.98 7.71 -6.38
C PHE A 39 -4.52 7.97 -6.75
N ASN A 40 -3.92 9.03 -6.18
CA ASN A 40 -2.53 9.40 -6.36
C ASN A 40 -1.89 9.81 -5.02
N LEU A 41 -1.21 8.87 -4.38
CA LEU A 41 -0.53 9.10 -3.10
C LEU A 41 0.56 10.18 -3.17
N GLY A 42 1.10 10.46 -4.37
CA GLY A 42 2.11 11.52 -4.57
C GLY A 42 1.64 12.93 -4.22
N LEU A 43 0.34 13.15 -4.03
CA LEU A 43 -0.22 14.42 -3.56
C LEU A 43 -0.17 14.59 -2.02
N PHE A 44 0.23 13.56 -1.29
CA PHE A 44 0.65 13.70 0.12
C PHE A 44 2.08 14.28 0.18
N ASN A 45 2.23 15.55 -0.19
CA ASN A 45 3.52 16.18 -0.49
C ASN A 45 3.93 17.32 0.46
N THR A 46 3.22 17.48 1.58
CA THR A 46 3.60 18.41 2.65
C THR A 46 3.98 17.65 3.93
N GLY A 47 4.76 18.30 4.81
CA GLY A 47 5.14 17.68 6.08
C GLY A 47 3.94 17.22 6.91
N LYS A 48 2.85 18.02 6.97
CA LYS A 48 1.60 17.65 7.65
C LYS A 48 0.98 16.40 7.03
N LEU A 49 0.84 16.37 5.71
CA LEU A 49 0.24 15.22 5.00
C LEU A 49 1.08 13.96 5.14
N LEU A 50 2.42 14.07 4.98
CA LEU A 50 3.34 12.94 5.14
C LEU A 50 3.33 12.39 6.58
N SER A 51 3.28 13.26 7.60
CA SER A 51 3.18 12.82 8.99
C SER A 51 1.90 12.03 9.27
N ASN A 52 0.75 12.51 8.78
CA ASN A 52 -0.53 11.80 8.92
C ASN A 52 -0.56 10.48 8.13
N LEU A 53 -0.01 10.47 6.92
CA LEU A 53 0.14 9.26 6.11
C LEU A 53 0.99 8.21 6.84
N ALA A 54 2.15 8.62 7.36
CA ALA A 54 3.03 7.74 8.14
C ALA A 54 2.33 7.19 9.39
N THR A 55 1.50 8.02 10.05
CA THR A 55 0.69 7.60 11.20
C THR A 55 -0.32 6.52 10.80
N ALA A 56 -1.02 6.69 9.68
CA ALA A 56 -1.99 5.72 9.20
C ALA A 56 -1.34 4.36 8.88
N TYR A 57 -0.21 4.36 8.17
CA TYR A 57 0.58 3.14 7.94
C TYR A 57 1.04 2.50 9.26
N ALA A 58 1.60 3.30 10.17
CA ALA A 58 2.13 2.80 11.43
C ALA A 58 1.04 2.14 12.28
N ILE A 59 -0.15 2.74 12.37
CA ILE A 59 -1.28 2.15 13.12
C ILE A 59 -1.71 0.83 12.48
N ALA A 60 -1.89 0.78 11.16
CA ALA A 60 -2.25 -0.45 10.46
C ALA A 60 -1.21 -1.57 10.68
N ILE A 61 0.08 -1.24 10.67
CA ILE A 61 1.17 -2.19 10.97
C ILE A 61 1.11 -2.67 12.42
N ILE A 62 0.94 -1.76 13.38
CA ILE A 62 0.88 -2.09 14.82
C ILE A 62 -0.29 -3.02 15.11
N GLN A 63 -1.46 -2.76 14.52
CA GLN A 63 -2.67 -3.56 14.70
C GLN A 63 -2.58 -4.95 14.06
N SER A 64 -1.80 -5.11 13.01
CA SER A 64 -1.60 -6.41 12.35
C SER A 64 -0.83 -7.42 13.19
N ASP A 65 -0.14 -6.97 14.24
CA ASP A 65 0.80 -7.74 15.08
C ASP A 65 1.88 -8.51 14.27
N LEU A 66 2.11 -8.12 13.03
CA LEU A 66 3.11 -8.73 12.16
C LEU A 66 4.52 -8.50 12.72
N LYS A 67 5.33 -9.55 12.78
CA LYS A 67 6.71 -9.48 13.28
C LYS A 67 7.68 -9.34 12.12
N PHE A 68 8.40 -8.25 12.08
CA PHE A 68 9.42 -7.96 11.07
C PHE A 68 10.58 -7.18 11.68
N ASP A 69 11.68 -7.08 10.94
CA ASP A 69 12.93 -6.44 11.38
C ASP A 69 13.26 -5.21 10.52
N VAL A 70 12.86 -5.23 9.25
CA VAL A 70 13.17 -4.17 8.27
C VAL A 70 11.91 -3.83 7.47
N ILE A 71 11.67 -2.52 7.26
CA ILE A 71 10.74 -2.03 6.24
C ILE A 71 11.51 -1.82 4.96
N PHE A 72 11.07 -2.44 3.87
CA PHE A 72 11.67 -2.29 2.55
C PHE A 72 10.76 -1.50 1.61
N GLY A 73 11.28 -0.37 1.11
CA GLY A 73 10.58 0.49 0.15
C GLY A 73 11.12 0.31 -1.27
N PRO A 74 10.38 -0.36 -2.17
CA PRO A 74 10.78 -0.46 -3.56
C PRO A 74 10.92 0.92 -4.24
N ALA A 75 11.97 1.10 -5.04
CA ALA A 75 12.17 2.36 -5.77
C ALA A 75 11.06 2.53 -6.84
N TYR A 76 10.45 3.75 -6.94
CA TYR A 76 10.87 4.95 -6.23
C TYR A 76 9.92 5.36 -5.09
N LYS A 77 8.62 5.08 -5.20
CA LYS A 77 7.59 5.58 -4.25
C LYS A 77 7.72 4.95 -2.86
N GLY A 78 8.14 3.70 -2.78
CA GLY A 78 8.37 3.03 -1.50
C GLY A 78 9.49 3.65 -0.67
N ILE A 79 10.48 4.32 -1.30
CA ILE A 79 11.64 4.89 -0.59
C ILE A 79 11.22 5.88 0.51
N PRO A 80 10.52 6.98 0.19
CA PRO A 80 10.08 7.92 1.22
C PRO A 80 9.12 7.28 2.22
N LEU A 81 8.24 6.37 1.77
CA LEU A 81 7.30 5.68 2.67
C LEU A 81 8.02 4.85 3.72
N ALA A 82 9.02 4.06 3.32
CA ALA A 82 9.79 3.24 4.26
C ALA A 82 10.47 4.10 5.34
N ALA A 83 11.06 5.23 4.95
CA ALA A 83 11.75 6.13 5.88
C ALA A 83 10.79 6.78 6.88
N ILE A 84 9.71 7.41 6.40
CA ILE A 84 8.78 8.14 7.29
C ILE A 84 7.99 7.19 8.20
N VAL A 85 7.63 5.99 7.71
CA VAL A 85 6.91 4.99 8.51
C VAL A 85 7.82 4.35 9.54
N CYS A 86 9.09 4.12 9.23
CA CYS A 86 10.09 3.66 10.20
C CYS A 86 10.21 4.64 11.39
N VAL A 87 10.32 5.94 11.11
CA VAL A 87 10.33 6.99 12.14
C VAL A 87 9.05 6.98 12.96
N LYS A 88 7.89 6.93 12.28
CA LYS A 88 6.58 6.97 12.96
C LYS A 88 6.34 5.75 13.84
N LEU A 89 6.75 4.57 13.42
CA LEU A 89 6.68 3.35 14.24
C LEU A 89 7.52 3.46 15.51
N ALA A 90 8.72 4.05 15.43
CA ALA A 90 9.54 4.30 16.62
C ALA A 90 8.88 5.30 17.57
N GLU A 91 8.15 6.30 17.04
CA GLU A 91 7.45 7.32 17.87
C GLU A 91 6.23 6.75 18.61
N ILE A 92 5.38 5.98 17.92
CA ILE A 92 4.07 5.60 18.46
C ILE A 92 3.93 4.09 18.76
N GLY A 93 4.82 3.24 18.26
CA GLY A 93 4.71 1.78 18.36
C GLY A 93 5.28 1.16 19.63
N GLY A 94 5.88 2.00 20.51
CA GLY A 94 6.49 1.54 21.75
C GLY A 94 7.82 0.80 21.54
N SER A 95 8.29 0.14 22.60
CA SER A 95 9.63 -0.49 22.62
C SER A 95 9.87 -1.54 21.52
N LYS A 96 8.82 -2.21 21.05
CA LYS A 96 8.89 -3.22 19.98
C LYS A 96 9.43 -2.65 18.66
N PHE A 97 9.17 -1.35 18.39
CA PHE A 97 9.45 -0.72 17.10
C PHE A 97 10.64 0.25 17.14
N GLN A 98 11.28 0.46 18.30
CA GLN A 98 12.42 1.38 18.46
C GLN A 98 13.61 1.03 17.56
N ASN A 99 13.81 -0.24 17.28
CA ASN A 99 14.98 -0.73 16.52
C ASN A 99 14.60 -1.26 15.12
N ILE A 100 13.38 -0.99 14.65
CA ILE A 100 13.01 -1.33 13.28
C ILE A 100 13.91 -0.56 12.32
N GLN A 101 14.43 -1.26 11.33
CA GLN A 101 15.32 -0.72 10.33
C GLN A 101 14.57 -0.45 9.03
N TYR A 102 15.15 0.35 8.14
CA TYR A 102 14.63 0.52 6.78
C TYR A 102 15.68 0.24 5.73
N ALA A 103 15.24 -0.16 4.56
CA ALA A 103 16.06 -0.33 3.38
C ALA A 103 15.25 -0.05 2.11
N PHE A 104 15.94 0.20 1.02
CA PHE A 104 15.35 0.36 -0.30
C PHE A 104 16.33 -0.11 -1.39
N ASN A 105 15.84 -0.30 -2.61
CA ASN A 105 16.71 -0.60 -3.75
C ASN A 105 16.96 0.64 -4.61
N ARG A 106 18.18 0.68 -5.19
CA ARG A 106 18.47 1.53 -6.36
C ARG A 106 17.94 0.84 -7.62
N LYS A 107 17.59 1.61 -8.65
CA LYS A 107 17.27 1.05 -9.98
C LYS A 107 18.52 0.59 -10.74
N GLU A 108 19.66 1.22 -10.45
CA GLU A 108 20.96 0.90 -11.03
C GLU A 108 21.96 0.60 -9.93
N ALA A 109 22.74 -0.47 -10.08
CA ALA A 109 23.81 -0.79 -9.16
C ALA A 109 24.93 0.26 -9.26
N LYS A 110 25.56 0.57 -8.11
CA LYS A 110 26.79 1.39 -8.09
C LYS A 110 28.00 0.49 -7.96
N ASP A 111 29.03 0.80 -8.75
CA ASP A 111 30.28 0.07 -8.75
C ASP A 111 31.27 0.60 -7.69
N HIS A 112 31.02 1.77 -7.08
CA HIS A 112 31.91 2.46 -6.15
C HIS A 112 31.22 2.87 -4.85
N GLY A 113 31.97 2.94 -3.77
CA GLY A 113 31.50 3.32 -2.43
C GLY A 113 30.72 2.19 -1.74
N GLU A 114 29.56 2.50 -1.17
CA GLU A 114 28.62 1.48 -0.67
C GLU A 114 27.97 0.72 -1.85
N GLY A 115 28.77 -0.07 -2.57
CA GLY A 115 28.35 -0.78 -3.78
C GLY A 115 27.04 -1.56 -3.63
N GLY A 116 26.50 -2.03 -4.77
CA GLY A 116 25.31 -2.87 -4.80
C GLY A 116 24.00 -2.12 -5.03
N ILE A 117 22.92 -2.89 -4.96
CA ILE A 117 21.56 -2.42 -5.30
C ILE A 117 20.76 -1.99 -4.06
N ILE A 118 21.13 -2.41 -2.85
CA ILE A 118 20.41 -2.14 -1.60
C ILE A 118 21.08 -1.00 -0.83
N VAL A 119 20.26 -0.11 -0.28
CA VAL A 119 20.68 1.00 0.58
C VAL A 119 19.94 0.88 1.91
N GLY A 120 20.61 1.21 3.01
CA GLY A 120 20.09 1.09 4.36
C GLY A 120 20.51 -0.22 5.03
N SER A 121 19.59 -0.87 5.72
CA SER A 121 19.90 -2.10 6.45
C SER A 121 20.25 -3.27 5.52
N ALA A 122 21.21 -4.11 5.94
CA ALA A 122 21.40 -5.44 5.35
C ALA A 122 20.11 -6.28 5.56
N LEU A 123 19.78 -7.11 4.56
CA LEU A 123 18.56 -7.92 4.57
C LEU A 123 18.78 -9.38 4.96
N GLU A 124 20.05 -9.83 4.97
CA GLU A 124 20.41 -11.22 5.23
C GLU A 124 19.87 -11.70 6.58
N ASN A 125 19.15 -12.82 6.57
CA ASN A 125 18.51 -13.45 7.73
C ASN A 125 17.50 -12.57 8.48
N LYS A 126 16.93 -11.53 7.81
CA LYS A 126 15.94 -10.64 8.40
C LYS A 126 14.55 -10.85 7.82
N ARG A 127 13.54 -10.55 8.64
CA ARG A 127 12.13 -10.54 8.26
C ARG A 127 11.79 -9.16 7.68
N ILE A 128 11.26 -9.15 6.48
CA ILE A 128 11.10 -7.94 5.69
C ILE A 128 9.63 -7.66 5.47
N LEU A 129 9.17 -6.46 5.83
CA LEU A 129 7.87 -5.91 5.46
C LEU A 129 8.06 -4.98 4.25
N ILE A 130 7.43 -5.31 3.12
CA ILE A 130 7.44 -4.44 1.94
C ILE A 130 6.38 -3.35 2.09
N ILE A 131 6.73 -2.10 1.77
CA ILE A 131 5.79 -0.96 1.79
C ILE A 131 5.72 -0.30 0.42
N ASP A 132 4.50 -0.05 -0.09
CA ASP A 132 4.27 0.67 -1.35
C ASP A 132 2.97 1.48 -1.28
N ASP A 133 2.67 2.29 -2.31
CA ASP A 133 1.46 3.12 -2.38
C ASP A 133 0.20 2.31 -2.74
N VAL A 134 0.21 1.63 -3.86
CA VAL A 134 -0.88 0.77 -4.37
C VAL A 134 -0.29 -0.45 -5.06
N MET A 135 -1.04 -1.52 -5.11
CA MET A 135 -0.70 -2.71 -5.86
C MET A 135 -1.61 -2.81 -7.09
N THR A 136 -1.00 -2.94 -8.28
CA THR A 136 -1.74 -3.13 -9.53
C THR A 136 -1.44 -4.52 -10.12
N ALA A 137 -0.59 -4.63 -11.14
CA ALA A 137 -0.24 -5.93 -11.75
C ALA A 137 0.86 -6.71 -11.00
N GLY A 138 1.26 -6.26 -9.81
CA GLY A 138 2.25 -6.95 -8.99
C GLY A 138 3.71 -6.87 -9.47
N THR A 139 4.03 -6.10 -10.51
CA THR A 139 5.40 -6.04 -11.08
C THR A 139 6.41 -5.55 -10.04
N ALA A 140 6.13 -4.43 -9.36
CA ALA A 140 7.05 -3.86 -8.37
C ALA A 140 7.28 -4.81 -7.18
N ILE A 141 6.22 -5.45 -6.70
CA ILE A 141 6.36 -6.40 -5.59
C ILE A 141 7.11 -7.66 -6.01
N ASN A 142 6.90 -8.17 -7.24
CA ASN A 142 7.66 -9.32 -7.75
C ASN A 142 9.16 -9.00 -7.88
N GLU A 143 9.51 -7.77 -8.30
CA GLU A 143 10.89 -7.29 -8.34
C GLU A 143 11.49 -7.19 -6.94
N ALA A 144 10.74 -6.61 -5.99
CA ALA A 144 11.15 -6.51 -4.59
C ALA A 144 11.42 -7.89 -3.97
N PHE A 145 10.54 -8.87 -4.21
CA PHE A 145 10.75 -10.25 -3.76
C PHE A 145 12.07 -10.84 -4.26
N LYS A 146 12.38 -10.66 -5.55
CA LYS A 146 13.65 -11.14 -6.14
C LYS A 146 14.85 -10.48 -5.48
N ILE A 147 14.82 -9.16 -5.30
CA ILE A 147 15.91 -8.39 -4.68
C ILE A 147 16.14 -8.86 -3.23
N ILE A 148 15.06 -8.99 -2.45
CA ILE A 148 15.12 -9.40 -1.05
C ILE A 148 15.62 -10.85 -0.93
N SER A 149 15.12 -11.76 -1.77
CA SER A 149 15.54 -13.16 -1.79
C SER A 149 17.01 -13.31 -2.18
N ASN A 150 17.48 -12.56 -3.19
CA ASN A 150 18.89 -12.55 -3.56
C ASN A 150 19.80 -12.04 -2.43
N ALA A 151 19.28 -11.15 -1.60
CA ALA A 151 19.96 -10.66 -0.40
C ALA A 151 19.73 -11.55 0.84
N LYS A 152 19.18 -12.76 0.65
CA LYS A 152 18.88 -13.75 1.70
C LYS A 152 17.95 -13.23 2.81
N GLY A 153 17.10 -12.25 2.51
CA GLY A 153 16.01 -11.78 3.38
C GLY A 153 14.75 -12.62 3.19
N GLN A 154 13.89 -12.63 4.20
CA GLN A 154 12.58 -13.29 4.17
C GLN A 154 11.46 -12.25 4.17
N VAL A 155 10.67 -12.17 3.10
CA VAL A 155 9.46 -11.33 3.10
C VAL A 155 8.41 -11.99 3.97
N VAL A 156 7.88 -11.25 4.95
CA VAL A 156 6.86 -11.73 5.90
C VAL A 156 5.51 -11.05 5.70
N GLY A 157 5.46 -10.01 4.91
CA GLY A 157 4.22 -9.28 4.58
C GLY A 157 4.47 -8.11 3.65
N SER A 158 3.39 -7.52 3.19
CA SER A 158 3.39 -6.27 2.46
C SER A 158 2.30 -5.35 3.00
N ILE A 159 2.51 -4.03 2.90
CA ILE A 159 1.50 -3.02 3.23
C ILE A 159 1.42 -1.96 2.15
N ILE A 160 0.19 -1.56 1.81
CA ILE A 160 -0.12 -0.52 0.81
C ILE A 160 -1.11 0.50 1.40
N ALA A 161 -1.23 1.67 0.76
CA ALA A 161 -2.21 2.67 1.21
C ALA A 161 -3.64 2.25 0.87
N LEU A 162 -3.86 1.81 -0.36
CA LEU A 162 -5.19 1.48 -0.88
C LEU A 162 -5.21 0.11 -1.56
N ASP A 163 -6.01 -0.80 -1.05
CA ASP A 163 -6.43 -1.99 -1.78
C ASP A 163 -7.66 -1.65 -2.64
N ARG A 164 -7.46 -1.66 -3.94
CA ARG A 164 -8.52 -1.35 -4.91
C ARG A 164 -9.58 -2.43 -5.02
N GLN A 165 -9.30 -3.64 -4.53
CA GLN A 165 -10.20 -4.81 -4.60
C GLN A 165 -10.73 -5.09 -6.01
N GLU A 166 -9.94 -4.79 -7.03
CA GLU A 166 -10.26 -4.99 -8.44
C GLU A 166 -9.54 -6.22 -9.00
N VAL A 167 -10.22 -6.99 -9.83
CA VAL A 167 -9.59 -8.12 -10.54
C VAL A 167 -8.42 -7.62 -11.41
N VAL A 168 -7.31 -8.37 -11.42
CA VAL A 168 -6.13 -8.02 -12.21
C VAL A 168 -6.45 -8.10 -13.71
N SER A 169 -7.17 -9.15 -14.13
CA SER A 169 -7.65 -9.34 -15.51
C SER A 169 -9.08 -9.83 -15.49
N THR A 170 -9.89 -9.35 -16.43
CA THR A 170 -11.25 -9.86 -16.64
C THR A 170 -11.27 -11.28 -17.20
N ASP A 171 -10.16 -11.74 -17.77
CA ASP A 171 -9.99 -13.10 -18.29
C ASP A 171 -9.49 -14.08 -17.22
N ASP A 172 -9.18 -13.59 -16.02
CA ASP A 172 -8.76 -14.42 -14.90
C ASP A 172 -9.96 -15.19 -14.33
N LYS A 173 -9.94 -16.51 -14.49
CA LYS A 173 -11.00 -17.40 -14.00
C LYS A 173 -11.15 -17.40 -12.48
N GLU A 174 -10.13 -17.01 -11.75
CA GLU A 174 -10.15 -16.97 -10.29
C GLU A 174 -10.76 -15.67 -9.75
N GLY A 175 -10.79 -14.60 -10.56
CA GLY A 175 -11.35 -13.32 -10.17
C GLY A 175 -10.66 -12.67 -8.96
N LEU A 176 -9.34 -12.90 -8.82
CA LEU A 176 -8.57 -12.39 -7.68
C LEU A 176 -8.11 -10.95 -7.91
N SER A 177 -8.07 -10.18 -6.82
CA SER A 177 -7.41 -8.86 -6.82
C SER A 177 -5.88 -8.99 -6.85
N ALA A 178 -5.19 -7.87 -7.08
CA ALA A 178 -3.73 -7.84 -7.03
C ALA A 178 -3.19 -8.27 -5.65
N THR A 179 -3.83 -7.82 -4.58
CA THR A 179 -3.46 -8.16 -3.20
C THR A 179 -3.68 -9.64 -2.90
N GLN A 180 -4.82 -10.19 -3.31
CA GLN A 180 -5.13 -11.62 -3.18
C GLN A 180 -4.19 -12.49 -4.00
N THR A 181 -3.87 -12.08 -5.24
CA THR A 181 -2.92 -12.79 -6.10
C THR A 181 -1.53 -12.87 -5.47
N VAL A 182 -1.04 -11.76 -4.91
CA VAL A 182 0.25 -11.72 -4.22
C VAL A 182 0.22 -12.54 -2.94
N SER A 183 -0.84 -12.41 -2.13
CA SER A 183 -1.00 -13.19 -0.90
C SER A 183 -0.99 -14.70 -1.18
N LYS A 184 -1.75 -15.14 -2.18
CA LYS A 184 -1.81 -16.54 -2.62
C LYS A 184 -0.46 -17.04 -3.16
N LYS A 185 0.18 -16.24 -4.01
CA LYS A 185 1.44 -16.60 -4.68
C LYS A 185 2.60 -16.78 -3.71
N TYR A 186 2.72 -15.89 -2.72
CA TYR A 186 3.86 -15.85 -1.81
C TYR A 186 3.58 -16.35 -0.40
N GLY A 187 2.31 -16.66 -0.08
CA GLY A 187 1.91 -17.13 1.24
C GLY A 187 2.10 -16.09 2.35
N ILE A 188 1.96 -14.79 2.03
CA ILE A 188 2.14 -13.69 2.95
C ILE A 188 0.87 -12.83 3.08
N PRO A 189 0.62 -12.17 4.23
CA PRO A 189 -0.43 -11.18 4.33
C PRO A 189 -0.08 -9.92 3.51
N VAL A 190 -1.11 -9.35 2.86
CA VAL A 190 -1.05 -8.02 2.26
C VAL A 190 -2.00 -7.13 3.02
N LEU A 191 -1.43 -6.18 3.76
CA LEU A 191 -2.16 -5.20 4.57
C LEU A 191 -2.46 -3.95 3.73
N SER A 192 -3.49 -3.21 4.10
CA SER A 192 -3.78 -1.89 3.54
C SER A 192 -4.27 -0.94 4.62
N ILE A 193 -4.03 0.37 4.46
CA ILE A 193 -4.64 1.39 5.32
C ILE A 193 -6.16 1.34 5.12
N VAL A 194 -6.58 1.42 3.86
CA VAL A 194 -7.99 1.34 3.46
C VAL A 194 -8.14 0.46 2.22
N SER A 195 -9.35 -0.03 2.00
CA SER A 195 -9.77 -0.70 0.77
C SER A 195 -10.89 0.06 0.10
N LEU A 196 -11.28 -0.35 -1.11
CA LEU A 196 -12.37 0.30 -1.84
C LEU A 196 -13.69 0.25 -1.06
N ILE A 197 -13.97 -0.82 -0.33
CA ILE A 197 -15.18 -0.89 0.50
C ILE A 197 -15.15 0.14 1.65
N HIS A 198 -13.96 0.44 2.21
CA HIS A 198 -13.82 1.53 3.19
C HIS A 198 -14.11 2.90 2.58
N ILE A 199 -13.69 3.14 1.33
CA ILE A 199 -14.01 4.37 0.60
C ILE A 199 -15.51 4.50 0.43
N ILE A 200 -16.20 3.45 -0.01
CA ILE A 200 -17.65 3.46 -0.21
C ILE A 200 -18.37 3.74 1.11
N THR A 201 -17.97 3.07 2.18
CA THR A 201 -18.55 3.29 3.52
C THR A 201 -18.34 4.74 4.00
N TYR A 202 -17.15 5.30 3.77
CA TYR A 202 -16.85 6.70 4.12
C TYR A 202 -17.69 7.70 3.35
N LEU A 203 -18.03 7.39 2.10
CA LEU A 203 -18.78 8.25 1.21
C LEU A 203 -20.30 8.20 1.44
N GLU A 204 -20.82 7.27 2.24
CA GLU A 204 -22.26 7.20 2.52
C GLU A 204 -22.78 8.54 3.07
N GLY A 205 -23.77 9.10 2.38
CA GLY A 205 -24.35 10.41 2.68
C GLY A 205 -23.47 11.63 2.32
N ARG A 206 -22.32 11.42 1.65
CA ARG A 206 -21.38 12.48 1.25
C ARG A 206 -21.28 12.68 -0.27
N ILE A 207 -21.79 11.74 -1.05
CA ILE A 207 -21.85 11.77 -2.52
C ILE A 207 -23.27 11.66 -3.02
N THR A 208 -23.49 12.05 -4.27
CA THR A 208 -24.79 11.93 -4.93
C THR A 208 -25.16 10.47 -5.19
N ALA A 209 -26.46 10.21 -5.36
CA ALA A 209 -26.95 8.87 -5.72
C ALA A 209 -26.37 8.39 -7.07
N GLU A 210 -26.11 9.30 -8.00
CA GLU A 210 -25.49 8.99 -9.31
C GLU A 210 -24.04 8.55 -9.15
N GLU A 211 -23.24 9.26 -8.36
CA GLU A 211 -21.85 8.89 -8.08
C GLU A 211 -21.77 7.54 -7.37
N LYS A 212 -22.64 7.30 -6.39
CA LYS A 212 -22.72 6.02 -5.69
C LYS A 212 -23.04 4.89 -6.68
N SER A 213 -24.04 5.07 -7.54
CA SER A 213 -24.43 4.08 -8.54
C SER A 213 -23.28 3.74 -9.50
N LYS A 214 -22.50 4.73 -9.95
CA LYS A 214 -21.32 4.51 -10.81
C LYS A 214 -20.25 3.65 -10.11
N ILE A 215 -20.00 3.89 -8.83
CA ILE A 215 -19.03 3.10 -8.04
C ILE A 215 -19.54 1.67 -7.86
N GLU A 216 -20.83 1.49 -7.54
CA GLU A 216 -21.44 0.17 -7.37
C GLU A 216 -21.41 -0.64 -8.68
N GLN A 217 -21.74 -0.04 -9.82
CA GLN A 217 -21.65 -0.67 -11.14
C GLN A 217 -20.22 -1.07 -11.50
N TYR A 218 -19.26 -0.19 -11.18
CA TYR A 218 -17.86 -0.49 -11.39
C TYR A 218 -17.40 -1.69 -10.57
N LEU A 219 -17.81 -1.78 -9.30
CA LEU A 219 -17.55 -2.93 -8.45
C LEU A 219 -18.20 -4.23 -8.95
N GLN A 220 -19.42 -4.15 -9.44
CA GLN A 220 -20.09 -5.33 -10.03
C GLN A 220 -19.33 -5.86 -11.25
N THR A 221 -18.69 -4.97 -12.01
CA THR A 221 -17.97 -5.33 -13.23
C THR A 221 -16.54 -5.78 -12.97
N TYR A 222 -15.84 -5.12 -12.05
CA TYR A 222 -14.39 -5.29 -11.85
C TYR A 222 -14.00 -5.67 -10.43
N GLY A 223 -14.95 -5.78 -9.50
CA GLY A 223 -14.67 -6.18 -8.13
C GLY A 223 -14.15 -7.62 -8.06
N ALA A 224 -13.14 -7.85 -7.24
CA ALA A 224 -12.61 -9.16 -6.98
C ALA A 224 -13.58 -9.99 -6.12
N SER A 225 -13.55 -11.30 -6.28
CA SER A 225 -14.25 -12.23 -5.39
C SER A 225 -13.76 -12.09 -3.96
N ALA A 226 -14.68 -12.23 -2.98
CA ALA A 226 -14.38 -12.13 -1.57
C ALA A 226 -13.54 -13.34 -1.08
#